data_f346c844ac8755a4deff6d9b09c7503b
#
_entry.id   f346c844ac8755a4deff6d9b09c7503b
#
_cell.length_a   1.000
_cell.length_b   1.000
_cell.length_c   1.000
_cell.angle_alpha   90.00
_cell.angle_beta   90.00
_cell.angle_gamma   90.00
#
_symmetry.space_group_name_H-M   'P 1'
#
loop_
_entity.id
_entity.type
_entity.pdbx_description
1 polymer ?
#
loop_
_entity_poly.entity_id
_entity_poly.type
_entity_poly.pdbx_seq_one_letter_code
_entity_poly.pdbx_strand_id
1 'polypeptide(L)'
;HAVAQVNQQPSLQEQIQAKLVFADWSAKFLNLNEASKLGIAQKIGKMVGLDDALPQSVNAGTEKPITHAATDLLKSHNVGISAQAFNRMLELKGVVKHATRPGKRGKVHSWYVITPAFDKYGQNQQDPKFQQQTQIRWYDATFMELLTIVGLNSQTSLNLN
;
A
#
# COMPACT_ATOMS: atom_id res chain seq x y z
N HIS A 1 41.07 -14.33 -31.84
CA HIS A 1 39.62 -14.28 -32.11
C HIS A 1 38.96 -13.48 -31.04
N ALA A 2 38.73 -12.18 -31.28
CA ALA A 2 37.89 -11.37 -30.41
C ALA A 2 36.44 -11.83 -30.62
N VAL A 3 35.90 -12.54 -29.66
CA VAL A 3 34.47 -12.74 -29.58
C VAL A 3 33.88 -11.37 -29.27
N ALA A 4 33.27 -10.72 -30.25
CA ALA A 4 32.49 -9.53 -30.00
C ALA A 4 31.40 -9.91 -28.98
N GLN A 5 31.51 -9.41 -27.79
CA GLN A 5 30.37 -9.42 -26.86
C GLN A 5 29.32 -8.53 -27.51
N VAL A 6 28.39 -9.17 -28.18
CA VAL A 6 27.18 -8.50 -28.61
C VAL A 6 26.50 -8.10 -27.35
N ASN A 7 26.54 -6.83 -27.02
CA ASN A 7 25.74 -6.23 -25.96
C ASN A 7 24.28 -6.36 -26.41
N GLN A 8 23.71 -7.55 -26.22
CA GLN A 8 22.29 -7.78 -26.51
C GLN A 8 21.49 -7.06 -25.45
N GLN A 9 21.02 -5.87 -25.82
CA GLN A 9 19.95 -5.25 -25.05
C GLN A 9 18.75 -6.20 -25.07
N PRO A 10 18.05 -6.39 -23.92
CA PRO A 10 16.90 -7.24 -23.88
C PRO A 10 15.84 -6.77 -24.89
N SER A 11 15.18 -7.69 -25.54
CA SER A 11 14.09 -7.40 -26.47
C SER A 11 12.95 -6.65 -25.76
N LEU A 12 12.12 -5.94 -26.51
CA LEU A 12 10.94 -5.27 -25.96
C LEU A 12 10.06 -6.24 -25.16
N GLN A 13 9.88 -7.46 -25.67
CA GLN A 13 9.11 -8.50 -24.99
C GLN A 13 9.72 -8.88 -23.62
N GLU A 14 11.03 -9.05 -23.57
CA GLU A 14 11.75 -9.34 -22.31
C GLU A 14 11.65 -8.20 -21.32
N GLN A 15 11.73 -6.96 -21.78
CA GLN A 15 11.56 -5.78 -20.94
C GLN A 15 10.15 -5.68 -20.36
N ILE A 16 9.11 -5.92 -21.16
CA ILE A 16 7.72 -5.94 -20.73
C ILE A 16 7.52 -7.03 -19.69
N GLN A 17 8.02 -8.24 -19.96
CA GLN A 17 7.88 -9.38 -19.05
C GLN A 17 8.56 -9.11 -17.72
N ALA A 18 9.76 -8.56 -17.71
CA ALA A 18 10.48 -8.18 -16.49
C ALA A 18 9.71 -7.14 -15.66
N LYS A 19 9.13 -6.13 -16.31
CA LYS A 19 8.32 -5.11 -15.65
C LYS A 19 7.04 -5.69 -15.03
N LEU A 20 6.37 -6.60 -15.72
CA LEU A 20 5.16 -7.26 -15.22
C LEU A 20 5.45 -8.17 -14.03
N VAL A 21 6.54 -8.92 -14.07
CA VAL A 21 6.98 -9.77 -12.93
C VAL A 21 7.31 -8.90 -11.73
N PHE A 22 8.03 -7.81 -11.90
CA PHE A 22 8.34 -6.87 -10.83
C PHE A 22 7.08 -6.20 -10.26
N ALA A 23 6.15 -5.80 -11.12
CA ALA A 23 4.89 -5.20 -10.71
C ALA A 23 4.03 -6.17 -9.90
N ASP A 24 3.91 -7.43 -10.33
CA ASP A 24 3.18 -8.47 -9.61
C ASP A 24 3.80 -8.75 -8.24
N TRP A 25 5.11 -8.93 -8.20
CA TRP A 25 5.83 -9.12 -6.95
C TRP A 25 5.64 -7.93 -5.99
N SER A 26 5.81 -6.71 -6.47
CA SER A 26 5.68 -5.51 -5.64
C SER A 26 4.24 -5.29 -5.17
N ALA A 27 3.25 -5.57 -6.00
CA ALA A 27 1.84 -5.48 -5.64
C ALA A 27 1.48 -6.47 -4.51
N LYS A 28 2.01 -7.68 -4.56
CA LYS A 28 1.84 -8.70 -3.52
C LYS A 28 2.61 -8.34 -2.25
N PHE A 29 3.87 -7.94 -2.39
CA PHE A 29 4.72 -7.56 -1.26
C PHE A 29 4.16 -6.37 -0.47
N LEU A 30 3.64 -5.37 -1.17
CA LEU A 30 3.05 -4.16 -0.58
C LEU A 30 1.55 -4.32 -0.29
N ASN A 31 0.96 -5.44 -0.66
CA ASN A 31 -0.48 -5.70 -0.51
C ASN A 31 -1.35 -4.55 -1.03
N LEU A 32 -1.10 -4.17 -2.29
CA LEU A 32 -1.77 -3.03 -2.92
C LEU A 32 -3.25 -3.31 -3.20
N ASN A 33 -4.07 -2.28 -3.12
CA ASN A 33 -5.46 -2.35 -3.58
C ASN A 33 -5.56 -2.38 -5.12
N GLU A 34 -6.73 -2.77 -5.64
CA GLU A 34 -6.94 -2.94 -7.08
C GLU A 34 -6.72 -1.66 -7.88
N ALA A 35 -7.10 -0.50 -7.34
CA ALA A 35 -6.88 0.77 -8.01
C ALA A 35 -5.37 1.08 -8.17
N SER A 36 -4.57 0.78 -7.15
CA SER A 36 -3.11 0.96 -7.21
C SER A 36 -2.46 -0.05 -8.17
N LYS A 37 -2.92 -1.29 -8.20
CA LYS A 37 -2.47 -2.31 -9.17
C LYS A 37 -2.77 -1.86 -10.59
N LEU A 38 -3.98 -1.37 -10.85
CA LEU A 38 -4.35 -0.83 -12.15
C LEU A 38 -3.47 0.36 -12.55
N GLY A 39 -3.20 1.28 -11.63
CA GLY A 39 -2.32 2.42 -11.89
C GLY A 39 -0.90 2.00 -12.30
N ILE A 40 -0.34 0.96 -11.68
CA ILE A 40 0.95 0.39 -12.06
C ILE A 40 0.88 -0.23 -13.46
N ALA A 41 -0.16 -1.02 -13.73
CA ALA A 41 -0.37 -1.65 -15.04
C ALA A 41 -0.53 -0.61 -16.16
N GLN A 42 -1.27 0.47 -15.91
CA GLN A 42 -1.44 1.58 -16.86
C GLN A 42 -0.10 2.26 -17.18
N LYS A 43 0.75 2.48 -16.17
CA LYS A 43 2.10 3.04 -16.40
C LYS A 43 2.95 2.13 -17.25
N ILE A 44 2.95 0.84 -17.00
CA ILE A 44 3.69 -0.14 -17.81
C ILE A 44 3.14 -0.15 -19.23
N GLY A 45 1.82 -0.17 -19.40
CA GLY A 45 1.16 -0.10 -20.69
C GLY A 45 1.57 1.13 -21.50
N LYS A 46 1.58 2.29 -20.86
CA LYS A 46 2.01 3.55 -21.47
C LYS A 46 3.47 3.51 -21.94
N MET A 47 4.36 2.92 -21.14
CA MET A 47 5.78 2.79 -21.49
C MET A 47 6.03 1.91 -22.72
N VAL A 48 5.12 0.99 -23.02
CA VAL A 48 5.23 0.03 -24.12
C VAL A 48 4.23 0.28 -25.26
N GLY A 49 3.53 1.42 -25.25
CA GLY A 49 2.59 1.81 -26.30
C GLY A 49 1.25 1.07 -26.27
N LEU A 50 0.83 0.58 -25.11
CA LEU A 50 -0.45 -0.10 -24.90
C LEU A 50 -1.42 0.76 -24.08
N ASP A 51 -1.47 2.05 -24.34
CA ASP A 51 -2.20 3.02 -23.53
C ASP A 51 -3.70 2.70 -23.42
N ASP A 52 -4.27 2.17 -24.49
CA ASP A 52 -5.70 1.88 -24.59
C ASP A 52 -6.09 0.45 -24.19
N ALA A 53 -5.10 -0.38 -23.83
CA ALA A 53 -5.34 -1.80 -23.54
C ALA A 53 -5.97 -2.06 -22.17
N LEU A 54 -5.95 -1.08 -21.26
CA LEU A 54 -6.41 -1.22 -19.89
C LEU A 54 -7.57 -0.28 -19.58
N PRO A 55 -8.50 -0.70 -18.71
CA PRO A 55 -9.60 0.16 -18.29
C PRO A 55 -9.07 1.40 -17.56
N GLN A 56 -9.79 2.51 -17.69
CA GLN A 56 -9.44 3.77 -17.02
C GLN A 56 -9.70 3.74 -15.52
N SER A 57 -10.62 2.90 -15.08
CA SER A 57 -10.93 2.71 -13.67
C SER A 57 -11.39 1.29 -13.41
N VAL A 58 -11.12 0.82 -12.20
CA VAL A 58 -11.72 -0.41 -11.69
C VAL A 58 -13.11 -0.04 -11.17
N ASN A 59 -14.13 -0.27 -11.97
CA ASN A 59 -15.49 -0.29 -11.49
C ASN A 59 -15.73 -1.63 -10.79
N ALA A 60 -15.33 -1.73 -9.55
CA ALA A 60 -15.94 -2.73 -8.69
C ALA A 60 -17.42 -2.33 -8.58
N GLY A 61 -18.34 -3.18 -9.01
CA GLY A 61 -19.79 -2.94 -8.97
C GLY A 61 -20.38 -2.94 -7.55
N THR A 62 -19.61 -2.44 -6.59
CA THR A 62 -19.93 -2.25 -5.17
C THR A 62 -19.52 -0.85 -4.81
N GLU A 63 -20.28 -0.23 -3.95
CA GLU A 63 -19.93 1.06 -3.35
C GLU A 63 -18.49 1.01 -2.85
N LYS A 64 -17.70 2.01 -3.23
CA LYS A 64 -16.33 2.11 -2.75
C LYS A 64 -16.37 2.21 -1.23
N PRO A 65 -15.67 1.36 -0.49
CA PRO A 65 -15.65 1.45 0.96
C PRO A 65 -15.10 2.81 1.40
N ILE A 66 -15.73 3.42 2.38
CA ILE A 66 -15.29 4.67 2.96
C ILE A 66 -14.00 4.42 3.74
N THR A 67 -12.97 5.18 3.45
CA THR A 67 -11.66 5.06 4.08
C THR A 67 -11.15 6.40 4.57
N HIS A 68 -10.42 6.37 5.68
CA HIS A 68 -9.75 7.55 6.23
C HIS A 68 -8.33 7.22 6.69
N ALA A 69 -7.53 8.25 6.89
CA ALA A 69 -6.24 8.12 7.55
C ALA A 69 -6.43 7.77 9.05
N ALA A 70 -5.43 7.14 9.65
CA ALA A 70 -5.48 6.76 11.07
C ALA A 70 -5.75 7.97 11.98
N THR A 71 -5.13 9.11 11.71
CA THR A 71 -5.31 10.35 12.48
C THR A 71 -6.78 10.77 12.58
N ASP A 72 -7.49 10.71 11.46
CA ASP A 72 -8.89 11.12 11.39
C ASP A 72 -9.79 10.16 12.14
N LEU A 73 -9.57 8.85 11.98
CA LEU A 73 -10.35 7.83 12.67
C LEU A 73 -10.08 7.80 14.17
N LEU A 74 -8.85 7.96 14.61
CA LEU A 74 -8.51 8.07 16.02
C LEU A 74 -9.22 9.26 16.68
N LYS A 75 -9.29 10.40 16.00
CA LYS A 75 -10.04 11.56 16.46
C LYS A 75 -11.54 11.29 16.52
N SER A 76 -12.11 10.73 15.47
CA SER A 76 -13.56 10.48 15.39
C SER A 76 -14.05 9.46 16.43
N HIS A 77 -13.18 8.54 16.83
CA HIS A 77 -13.45 7.55 17.86
C HIS A 77 -12.99 7.96 19.27
N ASN A 78 -12.52 9.20 19.43
CA ASN A 78 -12.02 9.73 20.70
C ASN A 78 -10.89 8.90 21.33
N VAL A 79 -10.04 8.34 20.51
CA VAL A 79 -8.86 7.58 20.96
C VAL A 79 -7.70 8.56 21.15
N GLY A 80 -7.23 8.68 22.38
CA GLY A 80 -6.26 9.70 22.79
C GLY A 80 -4.81 9.36 22.52
N ILE A 81 -4.50 8.65 21.42
CA ILE A 81 -3.13 8.32 21.03
C ILE A 81 -2.80 8.90 19.65
N SER A 82 -1.51 9.10 19.38
CA SER A 82 -1.04 9.51 18.08
C SER A 82 -1.10 8.38 17.05
N ALA A 83 -1.17 8.74 15.77
CA ALA A 83 -1.07 7.75 14.68
C ALA A 83 0.25 6.95 14.74
N GLN A 84 1.34 7.57 15.18
CA GLN A 84 2.62 6.86 15.36
C GLN A 84 2.53 5.79 16.46
N ALA A 85 1.95 6.11 17.60
CA ALA A 85 1.75 5.14 18.68
C ALA A 85 0.83 4.02 18.24
N PHE A 86 -0.24 4.34 17.54
CA PHE A 86 -1.17 3.38 16.94
C PHE A 86 -0.47 2.42 15.98
N ASN A 87 0.33 2.94 15.07
CA ASN A 87 1.09 2.12 14.12
C ASN A 87 2.07 1.16 14.82
N ARG A 88 2.72 1.58 15.90
CA ARG A 88 3.58 0.68 16.70
C ARG A 88 2.79 -0.46 17.34
N MET A 89 1.60 -0.17 17.83
CA MET A 89 0.71 -1.20 18.40
C MET A 89 0.25 -2.18 17.31
N LEU A 90 -0.10 -1.70 16.13
CA LEU A 90 -0.47 -2.52 14.98
C LEU A 90 0.70 -3.40 14.50
N GLU A 91 1.91 -2.87 14.52
CA GLU A 91 3.12 -3.62 14.17
C GLU A 91 3.37 -4.77 15.15
N LEU A 92 3.24 -4.51 16.45
CA LEU A 92 3.37 -5.55 17.49
C LEU A 92 2.33 -6.66 17.35
N LYS A 93 1.15 -6.36 16.81
CA LYS A 93 0.09 -7.34 16.54
C LYS A 93 0.21 -7.99 15.16
N GLY A 94 1.21 -7.60 14.35
CA GLY A 94 1.40 -8.14 13.00
C GLY A 94 0.39 -7.64 11.97
N VAL A 95 -0.37 -6.59 12.29
CA VAL A 95 -1.35 -5.98 11.36
C VAL A 95 -0.65 -5.20 10.27
N VAL A 96 0.42 -4.49 10.63
CA VAL A 96 1.26 -3.73 9.69
C VAL A 96 2.71 -4.17 9.81
N LYS A 97 3.46 -3.92 8.75
CA LYS A 97 4.91 -4.11 8.69
C LYS A 97 5.55 -2.92 8.00
N HIS A 98 6.86 -2.74 8.20
CA HIS A 98 7.62 -1.76 7.44
C HIS A 98 7.96 -2.28 6.05
N ALA A 99 7.73 -1.43 5.04
CA ALA A 99 8.34 -1.53 3.73
C ALA A 99 9.45 -0.49 3.63
N THR A 100 10.51 -0.79 2.92
CA THR A 100 11.67 0.10 2.80
C THR A 100 12.12 0.23 1.35
N ARG A 101 12.73 1.36 1.02
CA ARG A 101 13.45 1.55 -0.23
C ARG A 101 14.73 2.33 0.02
N PRO A 102 15.79 2.09 -0.76
CA PRO A 102 16.99 2.91 -0.69
C PRO A 102 16.69 4.34 -1.18
N GLY A 103 17.24 5.30 -0.50
CA GLY A 103 17.23 6.71 -0.87
C GLY A 103 18.60 7.18 -1.35
N LYS A 104 18.70 8.47 -1.64
CA LYS A 104 19.98 9.10 -2.00
C LYS A 104 20.90 9.15 -0.77
N ARG A 105 22.22 9.03 -1.01
CA ARG A 105 23.27 9.17 0.01
C ARG A 105 23.15 8.17 1.17
N GLY A 106 22.77 6.94 0.89
CA GLY A 106 22.67 5.87 1.90
C GLY A 106 21.49 6.01 2.85
N LYS A 107 20.57 6.94 2.62
CA LYS A 107 19.32 7.04 3.39
C LYS A 107 18.40 5.88 3.02
N VAL A 108 17.66 5.38 4.01
CA VAL A 108 16.60 4.40 3.80
C VAL A 108 15.27 5.07 4.11
N HIS A 109 14.34 5.02 3.15
CA HIS A 109 12.97 5.44 3.36
C HIS A 109 12.13 4.25 3.79
N SER A 110 11.35 4.41 4.83
CA SER A 110 10.45 3.38 5.32
C SER A 110 9.03 3.91 5.49
N TRP A 111 8.05 3.04 5.32
CA TRP A 111 6.64 3.33 5.54
C TRP A 111 5.92 2.06 5.99
N TYR A 112 4.73 2.20 6.55
CA TYR A 112 3.93 1.06 6.96
C TYR A 112 3.04 0.54 5.83
N VAL A 113 2.87 -0.77 5.76
CA VAL A 113 1.92 -1.46 4.89
C VAL A 113 1.10 -2.47 5.70
N ILE A 114 -0.16 -2.66 5.32
CA ILE A 114 -1.02 -3.67 5.91
C ILE A 114 -0.57 -5.04 5.41
N THR A 115 -0.47 -6.00 6.32
CA THR A 115 -0.19 -7.40 5.94
C THR A 115 -1.42 -8.08 5.35
N PRO A 116 -1.27 -9.07 4.45
CA PRO A 116 -2.40 -9.70 3.76
C PRO A 116 -3.47 -10.29 4.68
N ALA A 117 -3.09 -10.80 5.84
CA ALA A 117 -4.04 -11.36 6.81
C ALA A 117 -5.04 -10.34 7.37
N PHE A 118 -4.75 -9.05 7.25
CA PHE A 118 -5.56 -7.96 7.81
C PHE A 118 -6.16 -7.04 6.72
N ASP A 119 -6.33 -7.54 5.51
CA ASP A 119 -6.91 -6.79 4.38
C ASP A 119 -8.31 -6.27 4.62
N LYS A 120 -9.07 -6.94 5.46
CA LYS A 120 -10.45 -6.51 5.79
C LYS A 120 -10.52 -5.20 6.56
N TYR A 121 -9.41 -4.71 7.10
CA TYR A 121 -9.37 -3.48 7.91
C TYR A 121 -8.96 -2.23 7.14
N GLY A 122 -8.35 -2.39 5.98
CA GLY A 122 -7.89 -1.24 5.20
C GLY A 122 -7.18 -1.64 3.91
N GLN A 123 -6.60 -0.66 3.28
CA GLN A 123 -5.91 -0.83 2.00
C GLN A 123 -4.61 -0.04 1.95
N ASN A 124 -3.63 -0.57 1.24
CA ASN A 124 -2.41 0.15 0.89
C ASN A 124 -2.65 0.90 -0.42
N GLN A 125 -2.72 2.21 -0.35
CA GLN A 125 -2.96 3.08 -1.48
C GLN A 125 -1.66 3.76 -1.88
N GLN A 126 -1.38 3.88 -3.19
CA GLN A 126 -0.23 4.60 -3.68
C GLN A 126 -0.26 6.05 -3.21
N ASP A 127 0.88 6.54 -2.67
CA ASP A 127 1.00 7.93 -2.24
C ASP A 127 1.00 8.85 -3.46
N PRO A 128 0.12 9.87 -3.51
CA PRO A 128 0.08 10.81 -4.63
C PRO A 128 1.38 11.60 -4.83
N LYS A 129 2.11 11.87 -3.75
CA LYS A 129 3.36 12.65 -3.77
C LYS A 129 4.57 11.78 -4.07
N PHE A 130 4.58 10.55 -3.56
CA PHE A 130 5.71 9.62 -3.65
C PHE A 130 5.23 8.29 -4.24
N GLN A 131 5.21 8.21 -5.56
CA GLN A 131 4.66 7.06 -6.28
C GLN A 131 5.30 5.69 -5.94
N GLN A 132 6.47 5.70 -5.32
CA GLN A 132 7.17 4.49 -4.86
C GLN A 132 6.81 4.08 -3.44
N GLN A 133 5.95 4.83 -2.79
CA GLN A 133 5.47 4.56 -1.43
C GLN A 133 3.96 4.40 -1.43
N THR A 134 3.47 3.75 -0.40
CA THR A 134 2.04 3.64 -0.14
C THR A 134 1.70 4.28 1.19
N GLN A 135 0.46 4.71 1.31
CA GLN A 135 -0.14 5.12 2.57
C GLN A 135 -1.29 4.19 2.92
N ILE A 136 -1.46 3.92 4.17
CA ILE A 136 -2.57 3.08 4.64
C ILE A 136 -3.83 3.94 4.73
N ARG A 137 -4.93 3.41 4.16
CA ARG A 137 -6.28 3.94 4.33
C ARG A 137 -7.10 2.89 5.05
N TRP A 138 -7.61 3.21 6.22
CA TRP A 138 -8.39 2.31 7.04
C TRP A 138 -9.87 2.39 6.68
N TYR A 139 -10.57 1.25 6.68
CA TYR A 139 -12.01 1.21 6.46
C TYR A 139 -12.75 1.67 7.71
N ASP A 140 -13.66 2.60 7.54
CA ASP A 140 -14.53 3.08 8.65
C ASP A 140 -15.33 1.93 9.27
N ALA A 141 -15.87 1.05 8.44
CA ALA A 141 -16.75 -0.04 8.85
C ALA A 141 -16.09 -1.05 9.79
N THR A 142 -14.79 -1.25 9.71
CA THR A 142 -14.04 -2.26 10.49
C THR A 142 -13.09 -1.65 11.51
N PHE A 143 -13.04 -0.33 11.61
CA PHE A 143 -12.06 0.33 12.48
C PHE A 143 -12.28 0.05 13.98
N MET A 144 -13.52 -0.06 14.42
CA MET A 144 -13.84 -0.44 15.81
C MET A 144 -13.28 -1.83 16.16
N GLU A 145 -13.42 -2.78 15.26
CA GLU A 145 -12.87 -4.12 15.43
C GLU A 145 -11.34 -4.08 15.51
N LEU A 146 -10.71 -3.26 14.66
CA LEU A 146 -9.26 -3.03 14.68
C LEU A 146 -8.79 -2.45 16.03
N LEU A 147 -9.51 -1.48 16.57
CA LEU A 147 -9.22 -0.92 17.90
C LEU A 147 -9.28 -2.01 18.99
N THR A 148 -10.24 -2.91 18.90
CA THR A 148 -10.36 -4.04 19.83
C THR A 148 -9.15 -4.98 19.74
N ILE A 149 -8.67 -5.28 18.54
CA ILE A 149 -7.49 -6.14 18.33
C ILE A 149 -6.24 -5.59 19.01
N VAL A 150 -6.04 -4.27 18.97
CA VAL A 150 -4.91 -3.62 19.63
C VAL A 150 -5.15 -3.23 21.08
N GLY A 151 -6.33 -3.57 21.63
CA GLY A 151 -6.68 -3.29 23.01
C GLY A 151 -7.10 -1.86 23.29
N LEU A 152 -7.51 -1.11 22.27
CA LEU A 152 -8.00 0.27 22.37
C LEU A 152 -9.52 0.27 22.18
N ASN A 153 -10.24 0.62 23.24
CA ASN A 153 -11.67 0.84 23.15
C ASN A 153 -11.97 2.33 23.20
N SER A 154 -12.92 2.81 22.37
CA SER A 154 -13.40 4.18 22.39
C SER A 154 -13.99 4.60 23.74
N GLN A 155 -14.27 3.66 24.64
CA GLN A 155 -14.85 3.90 25.97
C GLN A 155 -13.85 3.92 27.12
N THR A 156 -12.55 3.69 26.84
CA THR A 156 -11.53 3.63 27.91
C THR A 156 -11.28 4.98 28.58
N SER A 157 -11.73 6.07 27.98
CA SER A 157 -11.59 7.42 28.55
C SER A 157 -12.74 7.84 29.50
N LEU A 158 -13.77 7.05 29.62
CA LEU A 158 -14.97 7.41 30.40
C LEU A 158 -15.01 6.81 31.80
N ASN A 159 -14.10 5.93 32.17
CA ASN A 159 -14.05 5.24 33.45
C ASN A 159 -12.90 5.67 34.35
N LEU A 160 -12.42 6.89 34.20
CA LEU A 160 -11.53 7.51 35.18
C LEU A 160 -12.29 8.41 36.15
N ASN A 161 -13.13 7.79 36.91
CA ASN A 161 -13.61 8.40 38.17
C ASN A 161 -12.91 7.76 39.35
#